data_c0da63dd20e44560d25408dece5395e6
#
_entry.id   c0da63dd20e44560d25408dece5395e6
#
_cell.length_a   1.000
_cell.length_b   1.000
_cell.length_c   1.000
_cell.angle_alpha   90.00
_cell.angle_beta   90.00
_cell.angle_gamma   90.00
#
_symmetry.space_group_name_H-M   'P 1'
#
loop_
_entity.id
_entity.type
_entity.pdbx_description
1 polymer ?
#
loop_
_entity_poly.entity_id
_entity_poly.type
_entity_poly.pdbx_seq_one_letter_code
_entity_poly.pdbx_strand_id
1 'polypeptide(L)'
;MAVTSSVKNRRPRTKRRLALVEATPEELAQHGGPALLPRLDTEREKKDILKRLGDLSSFDVFGNRVLVAQYIRHRVSANIYAASQTQTEDRWQGKVGLVIRLGPQAFVDDDRFNFCGKRAKVGDWVVFSVSDGTALDLVREGSMDRVPCKMILDDQVAAVISRPDIVY
;
A
#
# COMPACT_ATOMS: atom_id res chain seq x y z
N MET A 1 55.30 -49.23 -20.82
CA MET A 1 54.27 -48.56 -19.91
C MET A 1 53.62 -47.45 -20.73
N ALA A 2 52.41 -47.68 -21.21
CA ALA A 2 51.70 -46.76 -22.08
C ALA A 2 50.71 -45.97 -21.22
N VAL A 3 50.80 -44.62 -21.26
CA VAL A 3 49.92 -43.70 -20.60
C VAL A 3 48.88 -43.26 -21.62
N THR A 4 47.64 -43.72 -21.45
CA THR A 4 46.51 -43.33 -22.30
C THR A 4 45.90 -42.00 -21.78
N SER A 5 46.03 -40.96 -22.62
CA SER A 5 45.44 -39.63 -22.45
C SER A 5 43.97 -39.67 -22.82
N SER A 6 43.08 -39.40 -21.82
CA SER A 6 41.63 -39.29 -22.00
C SER A 6 41.27 -37.89 -22.49
N VAL A 7 40.84 -37.79 -23.74
CA VAL A 7 40.33 -36.55 -24.36
C VAL A 7 38.89 -36.31 -23.90
N LYS A 8 38.67 -35.30 -23.07
CA LYS A 8 37.33 -34.82 -22.67
C LYS A 8 36.66 -34.08 -23.83
N ASN A 9 35.65 -34.71 -24.39
CA ASN A 9 34.80 -34.19 -25.44
C ASN A 9 33.88 -33.09 -24.84
N ARG A 10 34.23 -31.81 -25.07
CA ARG A 10 33.39 -30.66 -24.69
C ARG A 10 32.39 -30.40 -25.83
N ARG A 11 31.11 -30.71 -25.59
CA ARG A 11 30.00 -30.33 -26.48
C ARG A 11 29.88 -28.80 -26.55
N PRO A 12 29.67 -28.19 -27.73
CA PRO A 12 29.51 -26.75 -27.86
C PRO A 12 28.18 -26.32 -27.26
N ARG A 13 28.23 -25.31 -26.38
CA ARG A 13 27.06 -24.63 -25.79
C ARG A 13 26.42 -23.78 -26.89
N THR A 14 25.36 -24.29 -27.49
CA THR A 14 24.49 -23.53 -28.41
C THR A 14 23.87 -22.35 -27.66
N LYS A 15 24.32 -21.14 -27.92
CA LYS A 15 23.68 -19.91 -27.50
C LYS A 15 22.33 -19.82 -28.23
N ARG A 16 21.25 -20.22 -27.58
CA ARG A 16 19.89 -19.85 -28.03
C ARG A 16 19.79 -18.33 -27.93
N ARG A 17 19.89 -17.64 -29.05
CA ARG A 17 19.37 -16.27 -29.19
C ARG A 17 17.86 -16.36 -28.99
N LEU A 18 17.36 -15.85 -27.87
CA LEU A 18 15.97 -15.50 -27.73
C LEU A 18 15.72 -14.37 -28.75
N ALA A 19 15.11 -14.72 -29.88
CA ALA A 19 14.54 -13.73 -30.77
C ALA A 19 13.42 -13.04 -29.96
N LEU A 20 13.58 -11.75 -29.71
CA LEU A 20 12.46 -10.90 -29.33
C LEU A 20 11.49 -10.93 -30.52
N VAL A 21 10.41 -11.72 -30.40
CA VAL A 21 9.28 -11.63 -31.29
C VAL A 21 8.56 -10.35 -30.87
N GLU A 22 8.76 -9.29 -31.63
CA GLU A 22 7.92 -8.08 -31.50
C GLU A 22 6.51 -8.48 -31.89
N ALA A 23 5.62 -8.59 -30.91
CA ALA A 23 4.20 -8.83 -31.13
C ALA A 23 3.62 -7.69 -31.97
N THR A 24 2.93 -8.01 -33.04
CA THR A 24 2.28 -7.00 -33.89
C THR A 24 1.12 -6.32 -33.13
N PRO A 25 0.79 -5.06 -33.47
CA PRO A 25 -0.32 -4.35 -32.82
C PRO A 25 -1.65 -5.10 -32.86
N GLU A 26 -1.86 -5.97 -33.86
CA GLU A 26 -3.06 -6.80 -34.00
C GLU A 26 -3.09 -7.99 -33.03
N GLU A 27 -1.93 -8.60 -32.73
CA GLU A 27 -1.81 -9.65 -31.71
C GLU A 27 -2.00 -9.09 -30.29
N LEU A 28 -1.57 -7.85 -30.02
CA LEU A 28 -1.85 -7.14 -28.78
C LEU A 28 -3.33 -6.79 -28.60
N ALA A 29 -4.07 -6.58 -29.68
CA ALA A 29 -5.52 -6.32 -29.64
C ALA A 29 -6.35 -7.59 -29.37
N GLN A 30 -5.86 -8.76 -29.78
CA GLN A 30 -6.55 -10.05 -29.57
C GLN A 30 -6.33 -10.64 -28.17
N HIS A 31 -5.24 -10.29 -27.50
CA HIS A 31 -4.98 -10.65 -26.10
C HIS A 31 -5.40 -9.52 -25.15
N GLY A 32 -6.69 -9.15 -25.16
CA GLY A 32 -7.34 -8.15 -24.33
C GLY A 32 -6.35 -7.25 -23.60
N GLY A 33 -6.31 -5.97 -23.94
CA GLY A 33 -5.41 -5.01 -23.30
C GLY A 33 -5.41 -5.17 -21.79
N PRO A 34 -4.43 -4.66 -21.05
CA PRO A 34 -4.27 -4.90 -19.62
C PRO A 34 -5.64 -4.74 -18.96
N ALA A 35 -6.16 -5.83 -18.41
CA ALA A 35 -7.48 -5.84 -17.79
C ALA A 35 -7.52 -4.64 -16.85
N LEU A 36 -8.34 -3.65 -17.16
CA LEU A 36 -8.52 -2.48 -16.30
C LEU A 36 -8.80 -3.02 -14.92
N LEU A 37 -7.90 -2.75 -13.99
CA LEU A 37 -8.08 -3.15 -12.60
C LEU A 37 -9.49 -2.72 -12.20
N PRO A 38 -10.32 -3.63 -11.67
CA PRO A 38 -11.66 -3.25 -11.27
C PRO A 38 -11.54 -2.07 -10.33
N ARG A 39 -12.31 -1.02 -10.62
CA ARG A 39 -12.28 0.19 -9.79
C ARG A 39 -12.56 -0.20 -8.34
N LEU A 40 -11.60 0.10 -7.47
CA LEU A 40 -11.77 -0.15 -6.05
C LEU A 40 -13.01 0.62 -5.56
N ASP A 41 -13.88 -0.07 -4.84
CA ASP A 41 -14.97 0.59 -4.11
C ASP A 41 -14.38 1.18 -2.80
N THR A 42 -13.89 2.40 -2.92
CA THR A 42 -13.23 3.11 -1.82
C THR A 42 -14.13 3.29 -0.61
N GLU A 43 -15.45 3.43 -0.81
CA GLU A 43 -16.41 3.56 0.28
C GLU A 43 -16.63 2.24 1.02
N ARG A 44 -16.60 1.14 0.31
CA ARG A 44 -16.66 -0.20 0.92
C ARG A 44 -15.41 -0.45 1.77
N GLU A 45 -14.22 -0.16 1.24
CA GLU A 45 -12.96 -0.31 1.99
C GLU A 45 -12.95 0.55 3.26
N LYS A 46 -13.41 1.80 3.19
CA LYS A 46 -13.56 2.66 4.38
C LYS A 46 -14.48 2.03 5.42
N LYS A 47 -15.65 1.55 4.99
CA LYS A 47 -16.62 0.91 5.88
C LYS A 47 -16.05 -0.36 6.52
N ASP A 48 -15.33 -1.16 5.76
CA ASP A 48 -14.71 -2.40 6.26
C ASP A 48 -13.64 -2.09 7.30
N ILE A 49 -12.77 -1.09 7.07
CA ILE A 49 -11.77 -0.65 8.05
C ILE A 49 -12.46 -0.13 9.32
N LEU A 50 -13.44 0.77 9.19
CA LEU A 50 -14.14 1.33 10.34
C LEU A 50 -14.91 0.27 11.12
N LYS A 51 -15.52 -0.70 10.45
CA LYS A 51 -16.20 -1.84 11.09
C LYS A 51 -15.23 -2.71 11.90
N ARG A 52 -14.01 -2.92 11.39
CA ARG A 52 -12.98 -3.69 12.09
C ARG A 52 -12.43 -2.94 13.31
N LEU A 53 -12.28 -1.63 13.21
CA LEU A 53 -11.85 -0.79 14.32
C LEU A 53 -12.90 -0.71 15.45
N GLY A 54 -14.17 -0.70 15.10
CA GLY A 54 -15.25 -0.55 16.07
C GLY A 54 -15.35 0.86 16.63
N ASP A 55 -15.78 0.97 17.89
CA ASP A 55 -15.91 2.26 18.58
C ASP A 55 -14.55 2.72 19.12
N LEU A 56 -14.14 3.89 18.69
CA LEU A 56 -12.93 4.57 19.12
C LEU A 56 -13.20 5.79 19.99
N SER A 57 -14.39 5.90 20.58
CA SER A 57 -14.78 7.07 21.40
C SER A 57 -13.83 7.29 22.58
N SER A 58 -13.28 6.21 23.12
CA SER A 58 -12.31 6.24 24.23
C SER A 58 -10.87 6.52 23.80
N PHE A 59 -10.60 6.65 22.49
CA PHE A 59 -9.25 6.89 21.98
C PHE A 59 -9.09 8.37 21.64
N ASP A 60 -8.45 9.13 22.50
CA ASP A 60 -8.18 10.55 22.29
C ASP A 60 -6.81 10.80 21.71
N VAL A 61 -6.77 11.60 20.65
CA VAL A 61 -5.55 12.03 19.97
C VAL A 61 -5.22 13.45 20.44
N PHE A 62 -4.00 13.69 20.90
CA PHE A 62 -3.57 14.98 21.43
C PHE A 62 -2.72 15.77 20.44
N GLY A 63 -2.82 17.11 20.55
CA GLY A 63 -1.99 18.05 19.79
C GLY A 63 -2.31 18.00 18.29
N ASN A 64 -1.28 18.08 17.49
CA ASN A 64 -1.34 18.07 16.02
C ASN A 64 -1.18 16.68 15.41
N ARG A 65 -1.46 15.62 16.17
CA ARG A 65 -1.33 14.23 15.68
C ARG A 65 -2.55 13.80 14.89
N VAL A 66 -2.30 12.90 13.95
CA VAL A 66 -3.29 12.29 13.07
C VAL A 66 -3.18 10.78 13.23
N LEU A 67 -4.29 10.12 13.59
CA LEU A 67 -4.37 8.67 13.61
C LEU A 67 -4.86 8.17 12.26
N VAL A 68 -4.09 7.32 11.62
CA VAL A 68 -4.42 6.74 10.31
C VAL A 68 -4.43 5.21 10.39
N ALA A 69 -5.44 4.56 9.79
CA ALA A 69 -5.41 3.13 9.54
C ALA A 69 -4.69 2.87 8.24
N GLN A 70 -3.67 2.01 8.26
CA GLN A 70 -2.91 1.70 7.05
C GLN A 70 -3.78 0.94 6.04
N TYR A 71 -3.69 1.34 4.78
CA TYR A 71 -4.31 0.62 3.68
C TYR A 71 -3.46 -0.59 3.32
N ILE A 72 -4.05 -1.77 3.42
CA ILE A 72 -3.43 -3.03 3.00
C ILE A 72 -4.20 -3.55 1.80
N ARG A 73 -3.50 -3.80 0.71
CA ARG A 73 -4.10 -4.35 -0.50
C ARG A 73 -4.52 -5.80 -0.28
N HIS A 74 -5.80 -6.06 -0.38
CA HIS A 74 -6.33 -7.42 -0.30
C HIS A 74 -6.37 -8.11 -1.66
N ARG A 75 -6.42 -7.32 -2.76
CA ARG A 75 -6.53 -7.84 -4.13
C ARG A 75 -5.56 -7.14 -5.06
N VAL A 76 -4.89 -7.91 -5.89
CA VAL A 76 -4.04 -7.41 -6.98
C VAL A 76 -4.84 -7.25 -8.26
N SER A 77 -5.88 -8.09 -8.46
CA SER A 77 -6.85 -7.98 -9.57
C SER A 77 -8.18 -8.60 -9.15
N ALA A 78 -9.19 -8.51 -10.04
CA ALA A 78 -10.55 -9.01 -9.76
C ALA A 78 -10.60 -10.44 -9.19
N ASN A 79 -9.67 -11.31 -9.63
CA ASN A 79 -9.63 -12.72 -9.26
C ASN A 79 -8.35 -13.16 -8.55
N ILE A 80 -7.42 -12.24 -8.28
CA ILE A 80 -6.13 -12.54 -7.65
C ILE A 80 -6.04 -11.79 -6.32
N TYR A 81 -5.98 -12.54 -5.23
CA TYR A 81 -5.72 -12.01 -3.90
C TYR A 81 -4.22 -11.75 -3.74
N ALA A 82 -3.87 -10.69 -3.00
CA ALA A 82 -2.48 -10.42 -2.65
C ALA A 82 -1.94 -11.58 -1.80
N ALA A 83 -0.73 -12.02 -2.10
CA ALA A 83 -0.05 -13.01 -1.28
C ALA A 83 0.14 -12.48 0.16
N SER A 84 0.19 -13.36 1.14
CA SER A 84 0.42 -12.98 2.55
C SER A 84 1.70 -12.17 2.73
N GLN A 85 2.73 -12.45 1.96
CA GLN A 85 3.98 -11.69 1.96
C GLN A 85 3.76 -10.25 1.49
N THR A 86 3.01 -10.04 0.41
CA THR A 86 2.66 -8.69 -0.09
C THR A 86 1.86 -7.90 0.94
N GLN A 87 0.92 -8.55 1.64
CA GLN A 87 0.16 -7.91 2.72
C GLN A 87 1.05 -7.52 3.90
N THR A 88 2.04 -8.36 4.23
CA THR A 88 3.03 -8.05 5.26
C THR A 88 3.93 -6.88 4.85
N GLU A 89 4.37 -6.84 3.60
CA GLU A 89 5.13 -5.73 3.04
C GLU A 89 4.33 -4.42 3.05
N ASP A 90 3.06 -4.46 2.64
CA ASP A 90 2.17 -3.30 2.68
C ASP A 90 1.98 -2.79 4.12
N ARG A 91 1.94 -3.68 5.10
CA ARG A 91 1.87 -3.30 6.52
C ARG A 91 3.11 -2.54 6.99
N TRP A 92 4.30 -2.94 6.54
CA TRP A 92 5.56 -2.31 6.95
C TRP A 92 5.94 -1.11 6.07
N GLN A 93 5.60 -1.15 4.79
CA GLN A 93 5.96 -0.15 3.78
C GLN A 93 4.76 0.68 3.30
N GLY A 94 3.60 0.53 3.95
CA GLY A 94 2.40 1.26 3.58
C GLY A 94 2.57 2.76 3.69
N LYS A 95 2.28 3.45 2.59
CA LYS A 95 2.38 4.90 2.42
C LYS A 95 1.02 5.59 2.41
N VAL A 96 -0.04 4.81 2.45
CA VAL A 96 -1.43 5.29 2.38
C VAL A 96 -2.19 4.83 3.60
N GLY A 97 -3.02 5.69 4.13
CA GLY A 97 -3.90 5.37 5.25
C GLY A 97 -5.19 6.18 5.24
N LEU A 98 -6.19 5.64 5.91
CA LEU A 98 -7.46 6.29 6.16
C LEU A 98 -7.36 7.09 7.46
N VAL A 99 -7.65 8.39 7.42
CA VAL A 99 -7.70 9.21 8.62
C VAL A 99 -8.88 8.77 9.50
N ILE A 100 -8.58 8.36 10.74
CA ILE A 100 -9.59 7.87 11.68
C ILE A 100 -9.90 8.91 12.76
N ARG A 101 -8.85 9.54 13.28
CA ARG A 101 -8.95 10.56 14.33
C ARG A 101 -7.95 11.68 14.08
N LEU A 102 -8.32 12.87 14.51
CA LEU A 102 -7.49 14.06 14.46
C LEU A 102 -7.34 14.63 15.86
N GLY A 103 -6.14 15.06 16.20
CA GLY A 103 -5.93 15.86 17.40
C GLY A 103 -6.52 17.26 17.23
N PRO A 104 -6.80 17.96 18.34
CA PRO A 104 -7.48 19.25 18.30
C PRO A 104 -6.68 20.37 17.62
N GLN A 105 -5.36 20.21 17.51
CA GLN A 105 -4.48 21.16 16.84
C GLN A 105 -4.02 20.69 15.43
N ALA A 106 -4.56 19.57 14.94
CA ALA A 106 -4.19 19.03 13.63
C ALA A 106 -4.63 19.99 12.51
N PHE A 107 -3.72 20.27 11.59
CA PHE A 107 -3.91 21.18 10.46
C PHE A 107 -4.31 22.61 10.84
N VAL A 108 -3.88 23.06 12.01
CA VAL A 108 -4.01 24.48 12.41
C VAL A 108 -2.75 25.21 11.94
N ASP A 109 -2.95 26.29 11.17
CA ASP A 109 -1.84 27.12 10.74
C ASP A 109 -1.15 27.77 11.95
N ASP A 110 0.16 27.65 12.04
CA ASP A 110 1.00 28.22 13.08
C ASP A 110 2.26 28.87 12.50
N ASP A 111 3.14 29.38 13.36
CA ASP A 111 4.40 30.03 12.94
C ASP A 111 5.38 29.06 12.24
N ARG A 112 5.20 27.74 12.38
CA ARG A 112 6.09 26.72 11.83
C ARG A 112 5.56 26.16 10.53
N PHE A 113 4.22 26.04 10.39
CA PHE A 113 3.61 25.40 9.26
C PHE A 113 2.32 26.10 8.85
N ASN A 114 2.21 26.37 7.56
CA ASN A 114 1.01 26.96 6.97
C ASN A 114 0.42 25.98 5.93
N PHE A 115 -0.71 25.42 6.24
CA PHE A 115 -1.42 24.46 5.39
C PHE A 115 -2.18 25.12 4.23
N CYS A 116 -2.18 26.48 4.17
CA CYS A 116 -2.87 27.24 3.13
C CYS A 116 -4.36 26.84 2.98
N GLY A 117 -5.01 26.56 4.10
CA GLY A 117 -6.42 26.14 4.14
C GLY A 117 -6.67 24.70 3.69
N LYS A 118 -5.63 23.92 3.36
CA LYS A 118 -5.76 22.49 3.04
C LYS A 118 -5.73 21.68 4.31
N ARG A 119 -6.74 20.86 4.54
CA ARG A 119 -6.87 20.05 5.75
C ARG A 119 -7.40 18.67 5.38
N ALA A 120 -6.77 17.63 5.89
CA ALA A 120 -7.36 16.30 5.84
C ALA A 120 -8.49 16.20 6.89
N LYS A 121 -9.52 15.44 6.56
CA LYS A 121 -10.66 15.19 7.44
C LYS A 121 -10.73 13.72 7.81
N VAL A 122 -11.42 13.41 8.89
CA VAL A 122 -11.74 12.02 9.23
C VAL A 122 -12.48 11.37 8.05
N GLY A 123 -12.00 10.21 7.61
CA GLY A 123 -12.52 9.50 6.43
C GLY A 123 -11.80 9.83 5.12
N ASP A 124 -10.80 10.72 5.13
CA ASP A 124 -9.96 10.96 3.95
C ASP A 124 -8.82 9.94 3.85
N TRP A 125 -8.46 9.59 2.63
CA TRP A 125 -7.25 8.85 2.36
C TRP A 125 -6.06 9.80 2.25
N VAL A 126 -5.01 9.52 2.99
CA VAL A 126 -3.80 10.34 3.03
C VAL A 126 -2.57 9.53 2.66
N VAL A 127 -1.60 10.24 2.07
CA VAL A 127 -0.28 9.71 1.76
C VAL A 127 0.72 10.29 2.76
N PHE A 128 1.60 9.44 3.26
CA PHE A 128 2.67 9.80 4.19
C PHE A 128 3.92 8.97 3.91
N SER A 129 5.05 9.31 4.50
CA SER A 129 6.28 8.55 4.33
C SER A 129 6.28 7.27 5.19
N VAL A 130 6.94 6.23 4.72
CA VAL A 130 7.07 4.96 5.45
C VAL A 130 7.72 5.15 6.83
N SER A 131 8.69 6.06 6.92
CA SER A 131 9.43 6.38 8.14
C SER A 131 8.65 7.24 9.13
N ASP A 132 7.54 7.84 8.68
CA ASP A 132 6.81 8.81 9.50
C ASP A 132 5.99 8.14 10.60
N GLY A 133 5.93 8.81 11.73
CA GLY A 133 5.07 8.46 12.84
C GLY A 133 5.44 7.19 13.59
N THR A 134 4.54 6.78 14.47
CA THR A 134 4.66 5.59 15.31
C THR A 134 3.61 4.55 14.87
N ALA A 135 4.08 3.35 14.56
CA ALA A 135 3.18 2.23 14.24
C ALA A 135 2.51 1.69 15.50
N LEU A 136 1.23 1.38 15.39
CA LEU A 136 0.44 0.75 16.45
C LEU A 136 -0.63 -0.15 15.83
N ASP A 137 -1.01 -1.19 16.55
CA ASP A 137 -2.11 -2.06 16.15
C ASP A 137 -3.32 -1.76 17.03
N LEU A 138 -4.44 -1.45 16.43
CA LEU A 138 -5.71 -1.31 17.16
C LEU A 138 -6.48 -2.63 17.09
N VAL A 139 -7.02 -3.01 18.23
CA VAL A 139 -7.81 -4.23 18.38
C VAL A 139 -9.18 -3.83 18.90
N ARG A 140 -10.22 -4.25 18.21
CA ARG A 140 -11.58 -4.06 18.68
C ARG A 140 -11.85 -4.95 19.89
N GLU A 141 -12.54 -4.43 20.88
CA GLU A 141 -12.97 -5.22 22.03
C GLU A 141 -13.78 -6.47 21.59
N GLY A 142 -13.41 -7.62 22.14
CA GLY A 142 -14.01 -8.91 21.79
C GLY A 142 -13.58 -9.50 20.44
N SER A 143 -12.61 -8.90 19.74
CA SER A 143 -12.04 -9.40 18.49
C SER A 143 -10.56 -9.69 18.63
N MET A 144 -10.07 -10.68 17.89
CA MET A 144 -8.63 -10.91 17.73
C MET A 144 -8.07 -10.22 16.47
N ASP A 145 -8.93 -9.54 15.72
CA ASP A 145 -8.54 -8.85 14.48
C ASP A 145 -7.77 -7.57 14.80
N ARG A 146 -6.57 -7.46 14.25
CA ARG A 146 -5.69 -6.31 14.44
C ARG A 146 -5.74 -5.42 13.21
N VAL A 147 -6.02 -4.16 13.41
CA VAL A 147 -5.97 -3.15 12.36
C VAL A 147 -4.67 -2.37 12.51
N PRO A 148 -3.73 -2.49 11.56
CA PRO A 148 -2.49 -1.73 11.62
C PRO A 148 -2.80 -0.25 11.41
N CYS A 149 -2.31 0.56 12.32
CA CYS A 149 -2.48 1.99 12.33
C CYS A 149 -1.12 2.69 12.47
N LYS A 150 -1.09 3.98 12.18
CA LYS A 150 0.03 4.86 12.48
C LYS A 150 -0.47 6.16 13.12
N MET A 151 0.30 6.64 14.06
CA MET A 151 0.16 7.98 14.62
C MET A 151 1.22 8.87 13.97
N ILE A 152 0.81 9.77 13.09
CA ILE A 152 1.68 10.71 12.38
C ILE A 152 1.42 12.14 12.82
N LEU A 153 2.32 13.05 12.51
CA LEU A 153 2.08 14.48 12.63
C LEU A 153 1.34 15.00 11.39
N ASP A 154 0.63 16.09 11.53
CA ASP A 154 -0.13 16.71 10.43
C ASP A 154 0.76 17.21 9.29
N ASP A 155 1.96 17.70 9.58
CA ASP A 155 2.97 18.12 8.62
C ASP A 155 3.60 16.95 7.83
N GLN A 156 3.46 15.73 8.32
CA GLN A 156 3.88 14.49 7.64
C GLN A 156 2.86 14.00 6.61
N VAL A 157 1.68 14.60 6.55
CA VAL A 157 0.68 14.30 5.52
C VAL A 157 1.07 14.95 4.21
N ALA A 158 1.61 14.16 3.30
CA ALA A 158 2.09 14.64 2.00
C ALA A 158 0.96 14.99 1.02
N ALA A 159 -0.13 14.24 1.05
CA ALA A 159 -1.26 14.46 0.14
C ALA A 159 -2.56 13.85 0.68
N VAL A 160 -3.68 14.39 0.21
CA VAL A 160 -5.01 13.77 0.33
C VAL A 160 -5.38 13.20 -1.05
N ILE A 161 -5.82 11.95 -1.08
CA ILE A 161 -6.14 11.24 -2.32
C ILE A 161 -7.57 10.67 -2.26
N SER A 162 -8.16 10.48 -3.43
CA SER A 162 -9.50 9.88 -3.53
C SER A 162 -9.47 8.36 -3.62
N ARG A 163 -8.34 7.79 -4.08
CA ARG A 163 -8.19 6.36 -4.34
C ARG A 163 -6.88 5.85 -3.76
N PRO A 164 -6.92 4.95 -2.76
CA PRO A 164 -5.72 4.42 -2.13
C PRO A 164 -4.95 3.42 -3.03
N ASP A 165 -5.63 2.81 -4.01
CA ASP A 165 -5.08 1.79 -4.90
C ASP A 165 -4.15 2.32 -6.00
N ILE A 166 -4.04 3.64 -6.16
CA ILE A 166 -3.18 4.27 -7.18
C ILE A 166 -1.77 4.60 -6.69
N VAL A 167 -1.52 4.46 -5.39
CA VAL A 167 -0.21 4.74 -4.77
C VAL A 167 0.50 3.44 -4.43
N TYR A 168 1.76 3.28 -4.89
CA TYR A 168 2.60 2.12 -4.70
C TYR A 168 3.92 2.49 -4.03
#